data_e1299f695d576d493cfa35c109553096
#
_entry.id   e1299f695d576d493cfa35c109553096
#
_cell.length_a   1.000
_cell.length_b   1.000
_cell.length_c   1.000
_cell.angle_alpha   90.00
_cell.angle_beta   90.00
_cell.angle_gamma   90.00
#
_symmetry.space_group_name_H-M   'P 1'
#
loop_
_entity.id
_entity.type
_entity.pdbx_description
1 polymer ?
#
loop_
_entity_poly.entity_id
_entity_poly.type
_entity_poly.pdbx_seq_one_letter_code
_entity_poly.pdbx_strand_id
1 'polypeptide(L)'
;MNYKDDKRIIMTLDAGGTNFVFSAMQGGEQMIEPFALPSMANDLNACLGQLVKGFEKIQHLIPMDASAISFAFPGPADYENGIIGDLPNFPSFRGGVALGPYLQIRFGMPVFINNDGSLFAYGEAMAGALPLVNNRLEEAGSPKRFNNLLGLTFGTGFGAGVVINGELLVGDNGLGGDIWCFRNKKYPAYIVEDSVAIRAIKRVYRELSG
;
A
#
# COMPACT_ATOMS: atom_id res chain seq x y z
N MET A 1 2.54 -17.62 14.12
CA MET A 1 3.93 -17.67 13.61
C MET A 1 4.47 -16.27 13.75
N ASN A 2 5.64 -16.09 14.34
CA ASN A 2 6.25 -14.75 14.43
C ASN A 2 6.83 -14.41 13.04
N TYR A 3 6.42 -13.30 12.42
CA TYR A 3 6.89 -12.89 11.09
C TYR A 3 8.42 -12.74 11.03
N LYS A 4 9.09 -12.43 12.15
CA LYS A 4 10.55 -12.31 12.24
C LYS A 4 11.29 -13.62 11.96
N ASP A 5 10.62 -14.75 12.18
CA ASP A 5 11.19 -16.08 11.96
C ASP A 5 10.93 -16.59 10.53
N ASP A 6 10.17 -15.84 9.73
CA ASP A 6 9.85 -16.21 8.35
C ASP A 6 11.08 -16.04 7.44
N LYS A 7 11.50 -17.13 6.82
CA LYS A 7 12.67 -17.18 5.94
C LYS A 7 12.35 -16.93 4.47
N ARG A 8 11.06 -16.76 4.13
CA ARG A 8 10.65 -16.45 2.77
C ARG A 8 11.07 -15.03 2.39
N ILE A 9 11.63 -14.87 1.21
CA ILE A 9 11.91 -13.58 0.63
C ILE A 9 10.69 -13.13 -0.18
N ILE A 10 10.23 -11.93 0.07
CA ILE A 10 9.11 -11.30 -0.64
C ILE A 10 9.66 -10.11 -1.42
N MET A 11 9.43 -10.09 -2.71
CA MET A 11 9.72 -8.92 -3.55
C MET A 11 8.63 -7.87 -3.35
N THR A 12 9.04 -6.64 -3.12
CA THR A 12 8.11 -5.54 -2.79
C THR A 12 8.25 -4.37 -3.75
N LEU A 13 7.19 -3.58 -3.85
CA LEU A 13 7.10 -2.39 -4.68
C LEU A 13 6.27 -1.33 -3.95
N ASP A 14 6.75 -0.09 -3.98
CA ASP A 14 5.94 1.10 -3.75
C ASP A 14 5.62 1.73 -5.11
N ALA A 15 4.34 1.68 -5.49
CA ALA A 15 3.87 2.07 -6.82
C ALA A 15 3.42 3.53 -6.85
N GLY A 16 4.37 4.44 -7.05
CA GLY A 16 4.08 5.86 -7.28
C GLY A 16 3.77 6.17 -8.74
N GLY A 17 2.95 7.21 -8.98
CA GLY A 17 2.60 7.64 -10.35
C GLY A 17 3.79 8.12 -11.19
N THR A 18 4.89 8.52 -10.58
CA THR A 18 6.11 8.97 -11.26
C THR A 18 7.21 7.92 -11.26
N ASN A 19 7.41 7.26 -10.13
CA ASN A 19 8.45 6.26 -9.93
C ASN A 19 7.87 5.03 -9.23
N PHE A 20 8.43 3.88 -9.55
CA PHE A 20 8.30 2.63 -8.83
C PHE A 20 9.54 2.43 -7.95
N VAL A 21 9.36 2.19 -6.67
CA VAL A 21 10.46 1.89 -5.74
C VAL A 21 10.42 0.42 -5.36
N PHE A 22 11.44 -0.31 -5.76
CA PHE A 22 11.56 -1.76 -5.58
C PHE A 22 12.44 -2.11 -4.39
N SER A 23 12.06 -3.14 -3.65
CA SER A 23 12.84 -3.72 -2.55
C SER A 23 12.53 -5.21 -2.37
N ALA A 24 13.17 -5.86 -1.42
CA ALA A 24 12.87 -7.21 -0.98
C ALA A 24 12.95 -7.28 0.54
N MET A 25 12.05 -8.07 1.13
CA MET A 25 11.90 -8.22 2.57
C MET A 25 11.99 -9.69 2.99
N GLN A 26 12.59 -9.95 4.16
CA GLN A 26 12.60 -11.25 4.81
C GLN A 26 12.49 -11.05 6.33
N GLY A 27 11.53 -11.67 6.97
CA GLY A 27 11.38 -11.59 8.44
C GLY A 27 11.20 -10.16 9.00
N GLY A 28 10.73 -9.21 8.17
CA GLY A 28 10.63 -7.79 8.51
C GLY A 28 11.90 -6.98 8.23
N GLU A 29 12.98 -7.62 7.79
CA GLU A 29 14.23 -6.96 7.43
C GLU A 29 14.32 -6.73 5.92
N GLN A 30 14.89 -5.58 5.55
CA GLN A 30 15.15 -5.22 4.15
C GLN A 30 16.39 -5.97 3.63
N MET A 31 16.23 -6.71 2.53
CA MET A 31 17.27 -7.60 1.99
C MET A 31 18.19 -6.91 0.98
N ILE A 32 17.75 -5.85 0.35
CA ILE A 32 18.49 -5.10 -0.67
C ILE A 32 18.27 -3.62 -0.50
N GLU A 33 19.21 -2.78 -0.92
CA GLU A 33 18.99 -1.34 -1.02
C GLU A 33 17.85 -1.07 -2.02
N PRO A 34 16.83 -0.27 -1.64
CA PRO A 34 15.75 0.10 -2.54
C PRO A 34 16.28 0.84 -3.77
N PHE A 35 15.68 0.59 -4.91
CA PHE A 35 16.00 1.33 -6.13
C PHE A 35 14.73 1.76 -6.86
N ALA A 36 14.82 2.86 -7.59
CA ALA A 36 13.70 3.42 -8.33
C ALA A 36 13.85 3.21 -9.83
N LEU A 37 12.71 2.98 -10.50
CA LEU A 37 12.55 3.06 -11.96
C LEU A 37 11.39 4.01 -12.28
N PRO A 38 11.41 4.71 -13.42
CA PRO A 38 10.27 5.54 -13.82
C PRO A 38 9.04 4.66 -14.08
N SER A 39 7.86 5.10 -13.61
CA SER A 39 6.64 4.31 -13.74
C SER A 39 6.11 4.18 -15.17
N MET A 40 6.43 5.14 -16.03
CA MET A 40 5.93 5.22 -17.42
C MET A 40 4.38 5.16 -17.50
N ALA A 41 3.70 5.75 -16.54
CA ALA A 41 2.27 5.59 -16.25
C ALA A 41 1.32 5.91 -17.42
N ASN A 42 1.79 6.62 -18.46
CA ASN A 42 1.01 6.98 -19.65
C ASN A 42 1.05 5.92 -20.76
N ASP A 43 1.96 4.94 -20.68
CA ASP A 43 2.11 3.87 -21.66
C ASP A 43 2.07 2.52 -20.94
N LEU A 44 1.05 1.73 -21.20
CA LEU A 44 0.84 0.45 -20.52
C LEU A 44 1.99 -0.54 -20.75
N ASN A 45 2.45 -0.67 -21.99
CA ASN A 45 3.52 -1.61 -22.30
C ASN A 45 4.85 -1.20 -21.66
N ALA A 46 5.17 0.09 -21.69
CA ALA A 46 6.33 0.64 -21.04
C ALA A 46 6.22 0.48 -19.50
N CYS A 47 5.05 0.77 -18.92
CA CYS A 47 4.78 0.60 -17.48
C CYS A 47 4.96 -0.85 -17.04
N LEU A 48 4.32 -1.80 -17.71
CA LEU A 48 4.47 -3.24 -17.44
C LEU A 48 5.93 -3.69 -17.63
N GLY A 49 6.62 -3.16 -18.64
CA GLY A 49 8.04 -3.41 -18.86
C GLY A 49 8.93 -2.95 -17.71
N GLN A 50 8.63 -1.79 -17.10
CA GLN A 50 9.37 -1.30 -15.91
C GLN A 50 9.09 -2.18 -14.67
N LEU A 51 7.85 -2.64 -14.49
CA LEU A 51 7.51 -3.57 -13.41
C LEU A 51 8.29 -4.89 -13.53
N VAL A 52 8.28 -5.49 -14.72
CA VAL A 52 9.04 -6.72 -14.99
C VAL A 52 10.53 -6.50 -14.76
N LYS A 53 11.11 -5.46 -15.35
CA LYS A 53 12.53 -5.10 -15.18
C LYS A 53 12.93 -4.92 -13.71
N GLY A 54 12.07 -4.27 -12.92
CA GLY A 54 12.32 -4.05 -11.50
C GLY A 54 12.35 -5.35 -10.71
N PHE A 55 11.36 -6.21 -10.87
CA PHE A 55 11.31 -7.50 -10.19
C PHE A 55 12.40 -8.47 -10.68
N GLU A 56 12.73 -8.50 -11.96
CA GLU A 56 13.88 -9.26 -12.47
C GLU A 56 15.20 -8.79 -11.84
N LYS A 57 15.37 -7.47 -11.68
CA LYS A 57 16.55 -6.93 -11.00
C LYS A 57 16.60 -7.36 -9.52
N ILE A 58 15.45 -7.40 -8.80
CA ILE A 58 15.42 -7.94 -7.44
C ILE A 58 15.88 -9.39 -7.42
N GLN A 59 15.38 -10.26 -8.32
CA GLN A 59 15.79 -11.67 -8.40
C GLN A 59 17.29 -11.85 -8.55
N HIS A 60 17.97 -10.94 -9.24
CA HIS A 60 19.43 -10.97 -9.38
C HIS A 60 20.19 -10.47 -8.14
N LEU A 61 19.55 -9.68 -7.28
CA LEU A 61 20.17 -9.08 -6.10
C LEU A 61 19.97 -9.90 -4.81
N ILE A 62 18.92 -10.71 -4.75
CA ILE A 62 18.63 -11.55 -3.58
C ILE A 62 19.43 -12.86 -3.61
N PRO A 63 19.79 -13.43 -2.43
CA PRO A 63 20.67 -14.60 -2.34
C PRO A 63 19.98 -15.92 -2.65
N MET A 64 18.66 -15.95 -2.72
CA MET A 64 17.83 -17.14 -2.99
C MET A 64 16.52 -16.73 -3.67
N ASP A 65 15.78 -17.70 -4.20
CA ASP A 65 14.52 -17.44 -4.88
C ASP A 65 13.48 -16.77 -3.97
N ALA A 66 12.80 -15.77 -4.51
CA ALA A 66 11.66 -15.16 -3.84
C ALA A 66 10.47 -16.12 -3.81
N SER A 67 9.68 -16.03 -2.74
CA SER A 67 8.50 -16.87 -2.56
C SER A 67 7.22 -16.22 -3.07
N ALA A 68 7.19 -14.89 -3.17
CA ALA A 68 6.04 -14.13 -3.66
C ALA A 68 6.44 -12.70 -4.05
N ILE A 69 5.54 -12.03 -4.76
CA ILE A 69 5.52 -10.59 -4.95
C ILE A 69 4.37 -10.04 -4.10
N SER A 70 4.63 -8.99 -3.31
CA SER A 70 3.58 -8.32 -2.51
C SER A 70 3.81 -6.83 -2.50
N PHE A 71 2.78 -6.04 -2.89
CA PHE A 71 2.94 -4.60 -2.98
C PHE A 71 1.62 -3.82 -2.84
N ALA A 72 1.79 -2.53 -2.55
CA ALA A 72 0.71 -1.56 -2.59
C ALA A 72 0.54 -1.00 -4.01
N PHE A 73 -0.72 -0.88 -4.44
CA PHE A 73 -1.06 -0.16 -5.65
C PHE A 73 -2.26 0.76 -5.37
N PRO A 74 -2.28 1.99 -5.90
CA PRO A 74 -3.41 2.89 -5.68
C PRO A 74 -4.74 2.30 -6.14
N GLY A 75 -5.83 2.69 -5.48
CA GLY A 75 -7.19 2.30 -5.82
C GLY A 75 -7.98 3.43 -6.49
N PRO A 76 -9.21 3.13 -6.95
CA PRO A 76 -9.93 1.85 -6.73
C PRO A 76 -9.45 0.71 -7.63
N ALA A 77 -9.49 -0.52 -7.11
CA ALA A 77 -9.08 -1.73 -7.80
C ALA A 77 -9.81 -2.97 -7.25
N ASP A 78 -9.91 -4.01 -8.05
CA ASP A 78 -10.29 -5.34 -7.59
C ASP A 78 -9.01 -6.04 -7.08
N TYR A 79 -8.67 -5.79 -5.83
CA TYR A 79 -7.44 -6.29 -5.22
C TYR A 79 -7.43 -7.81 -5.06
N GLU A 80 -8.60 -8.43 -4.84
CA GLU A 80 -8.73 -9.87 -4.70
C GLU A 80 -8.29 -10.60 -5.98
N ASN A 81 -8.69 -10.08 -7.13
CA ASN A 81 -8.33 -10.63 -8.44
C ASN A 81 -7.08 -9.96 -9.04
N GLY A 82 -6.50 -8.96 -8.38
CA GLY A 82 -5.32 -8.22 -8.86
C GLY A 82 -5.57 -7.40 -10.12
N ILE A 83 -6.81 -6.89 -10.29
CA ILE A 83 -7.22 -6.08 -11.46
C ILE A 83 -7.22 -4.62 -11.05
N ILE A 84 -6.33 -3.85 -11.67
CA ILE A 84 -6.21 -2.40 -11.42
C ILE A 84 -7.11 -1.66 -12.40
N GLY A 85 -7.98 -0.81 -11.84
CA GLY A 85 -8.98 -0.05 -12.61
C GLY A 85 -8.51 1.31 -13.10
N ASP A 86 -9.47 2.20 -13.32
CA ASP A 86 -9.23 3.56 -13.83
C ASP A 86 -8.63 4.45 -12.74
N LEU A 87 -7.36 4.79 -12.88
CA LEU A 87 -6.61 5.61 -11.94
C LEU A 87 -6.12 6.92 -12.58
N PRO A 88 -6.33 8.07 -11.95
CA PRO A 88 -5.83 9.36 -12.46
C PRO A 88 -4.32 9.38 -12.67
N ASN A 89 -3.56 8.71 -11.79
CA ASN A 89 -2.10 8.66 -11.81
C ASN A 89 -1.53 7.58 -12.75
N PHE A 90 -2.39 6.70 -13.27
CA PHE A 90 -2.05 5.63 -14.21
C PHE A 90 -3.09 5.58 -15.35
N PRO A 91 -3.14 6.60 -16.21
CA PRO A 91 -4.16 6.69 -17.27
C PRO A 91 -4.09 5.56 -18.28
N SER A 92 -2.94 4.90 -18.42
CA SER A 92 -2.78 3.74 -19.29
C SER A 92 -3.48 2.47 -18.78
N PHE A 93 -3.90 2.45 -17.50
CA PHE A 93 -4.65 1.34 -16.90
C PHE A 93 -6.17 1.44 -17.12
N ARG A 94 -6.61 2.48 -17.85
CA ARG A 94 -8.03 2.68 -18.16
C ARG A 94 -8.66 1.46 -18.81
N GLY A 95 -9.83 1.06 -18.31
CA GLY A 95 -10.55 -0.13 -18.75
C GLY A 95 -10.18 -1.40 -18.00
N GLY A 96 -9.24 -1.32 -17.05
CA GLY A 96 -8.83 -2.43 -16.22
C GLY A 96 -7.63 -3.21 -16.78
N VAL A 97 -6.65 -3.45 -15.92
CA VAL A 97 -5.46 -4.26 -16.22
C VAL A 97 -5.32 -5.38 -15.19
N ALA A 98 -5.31 -6.62 -15.64
CA ALA A 98 -5.11 -7.81 -14.80
C ALA A 98 -3.63 -7.92 -14.37
N LEU A 99 -3.16 -6.94 -13.58
CA LEU A 99 -1.76 -6.80 -13.20
C LEU A 99 -1.25 -7.97 -12.35
N GLY A 100 -2.05 -8.41 -11.37
CA GLY A 100 -1.72 -9.56 -10.53
C GLY A 100 -1.51 -10.84 -11.34
N PRO A 101 -2.51 -11.28 -12.13
CA PRO A 101 -2.37 -12.42 -13.03
C PRO A 101 -1.21 -12.30 -14.03
N TYR A 102 -0.99 -11.12 -14.61
CA TYR A 102 0.13 -10.87 -15.51
C TYR A 102 1.49 -11.16 -14.85
N LEU A 103 1.71 -10.57 -13.65
CA LEU A 103 2.96 -10.77 -12.91
C LEU A 103 3.09 -12.22 -12.40
N GLN A 104 1.98 -12.84 -11.97
CA GLN A 104 1.98 -14.24 -11.53
C GLN A 104 2.42 -15.20 -12.64
N ILE A 105 1.90 -15.01 -13.85
CA ILE A 105 2.31 -15.81 -15.02
C ILE A 105 3.79 -15.53 -15.35
N ARG A 106 4.20 -14.27 -15.32
CA ARG A 106 5.55 -13.86 -15.71
C ARG A 106 6.64 -14.39 -14.76
N PHE A 107 6.36 -14.42 -13.46
CA PHE A 107 7.33 -14.79 -12.43
C PHE A 107 7.12 -16.21 -11.85
N GLY A 108 6.01 -16.88 -12.17
CA GLY A 108 5.71 -18.23 -11.69
C GLY A 108 5.50 -18.32 -10.16
N MET A 109 5.11 -17.23 -9.51
CA MET A 109 4.91 -17.16 -8.06
C MET A 109 3.66 -16.36 -7.70
N PRO A 110 3.12 -16.52 -6.47
CA PRO A 110 1.97 -15.75 -6.00
C PRO A 110 2.24 -14.25 -6.02
N VAL A 111 1.22 -13.46 -6.39
CA VAL A 111 1.26 -12.00 -6.40
C VAL A 111 0.11 -11.48 -5.54
N PHE A 112 0.43 -10.65 -4.56
CA PHE A 112 -0.52 -10.02 -3.65
C PHE A 112 -0.47 -8.52 -3.84
N ILE A 113 -1.61 -7.94 -4.23
CA ILE A 113 -1.76 -6.49 -4.38
C ILE A 113 -2.83 -6.02 -3.41
N ASN A 114 -2.62 -4.87 -2.78
CA ASN A 114 -3.65 -4.27 -1.94
C ASN A 114 -3.56 -2.73 -2.01
N ASN A 115 -4.55 -2.06 -1.42
CA ASN A 115 -4.54 -0.61 -1.27
C ASN A 115 -3.39 -0.16 -0.35
N ASP A 116 -2.79 0.99 -0.64
CA ASP A 116 -1.67 1.56 0.13
C ASP A 116 -2.07 1.92 1.58
N GLY A 117 -3.23 2.55 1.80
CA GLY A 117 -3.75 2.83 3.14
C GLY A 117 -4.06 1.57 3.94
N SER A 118 -4.62 0.55 3.29
CA SER A 118 -4.90 -0.76 3.88
C SER A 118 -3.63 -1.49 4.29
N LEU A 119 -2.62 -1.55 3.41
CA LEU A 119 -1.33 -2.18 3.73
C LEU A 119 -0.55 -1.42 4.80
N PHE A 120 -0.62 -0.08 4.81
CA PHE A 120 -0.06 0.72 5.90
C PHE A 120 -0.67 0.31 7.25
N ALA A 121 -2.01 0.33 7.36
CA ALA A 121 -2.70 -0.05 8.60
C ALA A 121 -2.40 -1.49 9.02
N TYR A 122 -2.34 -2.41 8.06
CA TYR A 122 -2.02 -3.81 8.33
C TYR A 122 -0.57 -3.96 8.83
N GLY A 123 0.38 -3.29 8.21
CA GLY A 123 1.78 -3.29 8.65
C GLY A 123 1.94 -2.74 10.09
N GLU A 124 1.27 -1.62 10.40
CA GLU A 124 1.27 -1.02 11.74
C GLU A 124 0.60 -1.91 12.79
N ALA A 125 -0.40 -2.68 12.40
CA ALA A 125 -1.06 -3.63 13.28
C ALA A 125 -0.21 -4.88 13.55
N MET A 126 0.53 -5.37 12.56
CA MET A 126 1.28 -6.62 12.66
C MET A 126 2.69 -6.43 13.21
N ALA A 127 3.37 -5.34 12.84
CA ALA A 127 4.78 -5.15 13.11
C ALA A 127 5.18 -3.73 13.57
N GLY A 128 4.23 -2.79 13.58
CA GLY A 128 4.48 -1.38 13.89
C GLY A 128 3.88 -0.91 15.20
N ALA A 129 2.99 0.08 15.14
CA ALA A 129 2.48 0.81 16.30
C ALA A 129 1.71 -0.08 17.29
N LEU A 130 0.89 -1.02 16.81
CA LEU A 130 0.06 -1.83 17.72
C LEU A 130 0.88 -2.74 18.63
N PRO A 131 1.83 -3.57 18.16
CA PRO A 131 2.70 -4.33 19.04
C PRO A 131 3.58 -3.44 19.93
N LEU A 132 4.05 -2.29 19.42
CA LEU A 132 4.83 -1.34 20.22
C LEU A 132 4.03 -0.83 21.43
N VAL A 133 2.78 -0.41 21.23
CA VAL A 133 1.88 0.04 22.31
C VAL A 133 1.62 -1.08 23.30
N ASN A 134 1.35 -2.30 22.83
CA ASN A 134 1.11 -3.44 23.71
C ASN A 134 2.35 -3.80 24.56
N ASN A 135 3.54 -3.75 23.99
CA ASN A 135 4.79 -3.96 24.73
C ASN A 135 4.99 -2.88 25.81
N ARG A 136 4.73 -1.60 25.50
CA ARG A 136 4.79 -0.50 26.47
C ARG A 136 3.79 -0.68 27.61
N LEU A 137 2.58 -1.16 27.32
CA LEU A 137 1.58 -1.46 28.34
C LEU A 137 2.04 -2.60 29.25
N GLU A 138 2.67 -3.62 28.67
CA GLU A 138 3.24 -4.74 29.44
C GLU A 138 4.38 -4.29 30.36
N GLU A 139 5.33 -3.54 29.85
CA GLU A 139 6.43 -2.94 30.63
C GLU A 139 5.92 -2.09 31.79
N ALA A 140 4.76 -1.40 31.59
CA ALA A 140 4.11 -0.60 32.63
C ALA A 140 3.21 -1.41 33.59
N GLY A 141 3.18 -2.75 33.48
CA GLY A 141 2.35 -3.63 34.30
C GLY A 141 0.85 -3.49 34.04
N SER A 142 0.43 -2.91 32.91
CA SER A 142 -0.97 -2.77 32.55
C SER A 142 -1.55 -4.10 32.06
N PRO A 143 -2.77 -4.49 32.48
CA PRO A 143 -3.46 -5.66 31.95
C PRO A 143 -4.10 -5.42 30.56
N LYS A 144 -4.11 -4.17 30.08
CA LYS A 144 -4.73 -3.82 28.79
C LYS A 144 -3.88 -4.36 27.64
N ARG A 145 -4.58 -4.87 26.60
CA ARG A 145 -4.00 -5.19 25.28
C ARG A 145 -4.96 -4.74 24.21
N PHE A 146 -4.42 -4.18 23.14
CA PHE A 146 -5.18 -3.76 21.97
C PHE A 146 -4.98 -4.74 20.82
N ASN A 147 -6.05 -5.10 20.13
CA ASN A 147 -6.06 -6.04 19.00
C ASN A 147 -6.60 -5.40 17.71
N ASN A 148 -7.05 -4.15 17.81
CA ASN A 148 -7.63 -3.44 16.69
C ASN A 148 -6.84 -2.15 16.42
N LEU A 149 -6.74 -1.77 15.14
CA LEU A 149 -6.06 -0.56 14.72
C LEU A 149 -6.82 0.11 13.58
N LEU A 150 -6.97 1.43 13.65
CA LEU A 150 -7.32 2.29 12.52
C LEU A 150 -6.06 3.04 12.11
N GLY A 151 -5.57 2.76 10.91
CA GLY A 151 -4.47 3.50 10.29
C GLY A 151 -5.01 4.59 9.37
N LEU A 152 -4.40 5.79 9.41
CA LEU A 152 -4.76 6.92 8.55
C LEU A 152 -3.52 7.44 7.84
N THR A 153 -3.61 7.64 6.53
CA THR A 153 -2.52 8.21 5.72
C THR A 153 -2.92 9.56 5.15
N PHE A 154 -2.09 10.57 5.39
CA PHE A 154 -2.30 11.94 4.94
C PHE A 154 -1.20 12.31 3.94
N GLY A 155 -1.53 12.33 2.66
CA GLY A 155 -0.58 12.57 1.58
C GLY A 155 -1.24 13.32 0.41
N THR A 156 -0.95 12.88 -0.79
CA THR A 156 -1.64 13.32 -2.03
C THR A 156 -3.15 13.11 -1.91
N GLY A 157 -3.55 11.95 -1.34
CA GLY A 157 -4.90 11.60 -0.95
C GLY A 157 -5.05 11.45 0.56
N PHE A 158 -6.18 10.89 0.98
CA PHE A 158 -6.52 10.52 2.34
C PHE A 158 -6.89 9.05 2.39
N GLY A 159 -5.96 8.21 2.78
CA GLY A 159 -6.15 6.77 2.89
C GLY A 159 -6.45 6.34 4.33
N ALA A 160 -7.07 5.18 4.45
CA ALA A 160 -7.24 4.50 5.73
C ALA A 160 -7.25 2.98 5.55
N GLY A 161 -7.01 2.29 6.65
CA GLY A 161 -7.21 0.85 6.78
C GLY A 161 -7.63 0.52 8.20
N VAL A 162 -8.45 -0.50 8.32
CA VAL A 162 -8.98 -0.98 9.60
C VAL A 162 -8.54 -2.42 9.81
N VAL A 163 -7.92 -2.69 10.95
CA VAL A 163 -7.53 -4.06 11.35
C VAL A 163 -8.29 -4.43 12.61
N ILE A 164 -8.95 -5.57 12.59
CA ILE A 164 -9.77 -6.09 13.68
C ILE A 164 -9.26 -7.49 14.03
N ASN A 165 -8.81 -7.69 15.27
CA ASN A 165 -8.26 -8.97 15.76
C ASN A 165 -7.13 -9.54 14.86
N GLY A 166 -6.29 -8.66 14.29
CA GLY A 166 -5.19 -9.05 13.42
C GLY A 166 -5.56 -9.29 11.95
N GLU A 167 -6.82 -9.08 11.57
CA GLU A 167 -7.30 -9.24 10.21
C GLU A 167 -7.68 -7.88 9.60
N LEU A 168 -7.27 -7.65 8.36
CA LEU A 168 -7.62 -6.44 7.63
C LEU A 168 -9.10 -6.47 7.25
N LEU A 169 -9.84 -5.42 7.60
CA LEU A 169 -11.23 -5.23 7.16
C LEU A 169 -11.26 -4.83 5.69
N VAL A 170 -11.52 -5.80 4.83
CA VAL A 170 -11.60 -5.58 3.38
C VAL A 170 -13.00 -5.07 2.96
N GLY A 171 -14.06 -5.57 3.62
CA GLY A 171 -15.45 -5.34 3.23
C GLY A 171 -15.83 -6.13 1.97
N ASP A 172 -17.11 -6.19 1.66
CA ASP A 172 -17.64 -7.02 0.56
C ASP A 172 -17.22 -6.54 -0.84
N ASN A 173 -16.79 -5.28 -0.96
CA ASN A 173 -16.40 -4.66 -2.22
C ASN A 173 -14.95 -4.13 -2.20
N GLY A 174 -14.12 -4.57 -1.27
CA GLY A 174 -12.73 -4.10 -1.14
C GLY A 174 -12.58 -2.68 -0.61
N LEU A 175 -13.65 -2.05 -0.10
CA LEU A 175 -13.72 -0.64 0.32
C LEU A 175 -13.80 -0.47 1.85
N GLY A 176 -13.41 -1.47 2.62
CA GLY A 176 -13.58 -1.50 4.08
C GLY A 176 -12.87 -0.36 4.83
N GLY A 177 -11.85 0.24 4.24
CA GLY A 177 -11.11 1.38 4.79
C GLY A 177 -11.31 2.71 4.05
N ASP A 178 -12.17 2.78 3.04
CA ASP A 178 -12.29 3.94 2.15
C ASP A 178 -13.13 5.08 2.76
N ILE A 179 -12.50 5.89 3.59
CA ILE A 179 -13.13 7.05 4.24
C ILE A 179 -12.90 8.37 3.49
N TRP A 180 -12.06 8.40 2.48
CA TRP A 180 -11.69 9.61 1.72
C TRP A 180 -12.88 10.31 1.07
N CYS A 181 -13.87 9.55 0.57
CA CYS A 181 -15.04 10.03 -0.14
C CYS A 181 -16.21 10.41 0.78
N PHE A 182 -16.08 10.28 2.10
CA PHE A 182 -17.14 10.66 3.02
C PHE A 182 -17.48 12.14 2.90
N ARG A 183 -18.76 12.47 3.18
CA ARG A 183 -19.24 13.84 3.16
C ARG A 183 -18.47 14.69 4.15
N ASN A 184 -17.95 15.82 3.67
CA ASN A 184 -17.32 16.80 4.52
C ASN A 184 -18.36 17.57 5.33
N LYS A 185 -18.33 17.41 6.65
CA LYS A 185 -19.30 18.02 7.55
C LYS A 185 -19.11 19.55 7.64
N LYS A 186 -17.86 20.03 7.54
CA LYS A 186 -17.53 21.45 7.64
C LYS A 186 -17.76 22.19 6.31
N TYR A 187 -17.50 21.53 5.21
CA TYR A 187 -17.61 22.07 3.85
C TYR A 187 -18.43 21.12 2.97
N PRO A 188 -19.79 21.26 2.98
CA PRO A 188 -20.67 20.26 2.32
C PRO A 188 -20.49 20.09 0.80
N ALA A 189 -19.83 21.05 0.14
CA ALA A 189 -19.49 20.97 -1.29
C ALA A 189 -18.25 20.11 -1.58
N TYR A 190 -17.57 19.63 -0.54
CA TYR A 190 -16.34 18.86 -0.62
C TYR A 190 -16.50 17.49 0.04
N ILE A 191 -15.63 16.55 -0.32
CA ILE A 191 -15.42 15.30 0.42
C ILE A 191 -14.39 15.50 1.55
N VAL A 192 -14.27 14.53 2.46
CA VAL A 192 -13.32 14.62 3.59
C VAL A 192 -11.90 14.82 3.12
N GLU A 193 -11.47 14.12 2.09
CA GLU A 193 -10.13 14.23 1.51
C GLU A 193 -9.77 15.67 1.12
N ASP A 194 -10.72 16.45 0.61
CA ASP A 194 -10.52 17.86 0.24
C ASP A 194 -10.17 18.78 1.40
N SER A 195 -10.31 18.30 2.64
CA SER A 195 -9.99 19.07 3.85
C SER A 195 -8.74 18.58 4.60
N VAL A 196 -8.19 17.41 4.24
CA VAL A 196 -7.08 16.80 5.00
C VAL A 196 -5.87 16.41 4.12
N ALA A 197 -6.03 16.29 2.80
CA ALA A 197 -4.93 15.98 1.89
C ALA A 197 -4.03 17.22 1.64
N ILE A 198 -2.86 17.01 1.04
CA ILE A 198 -1.88 18.07 0.73
C ILE A 198 -2.52 19.24 -0.03
N ARG A 199 -3.46 18.96 -0.94
CA ARG A 199 -4.18 20.03 -1.67
C ARG A 199 -4.99 20.95 -0.75
N ALA A 200 -5.51 20.42 0.36
CA ALA A 200 -6.21 21.22 1.35
C ALA A 200 -5.27 22.20 2.07
N ILE A 201 -4.08 21.71 2.47
CA ILE A 201 -3.06 22.54 3.10
C ILE A 201 -2.66 23.68 2.16
N LYS A 202 -2.38 23.37 0.89
CA LYS A 202 -2.03 24.37 -0.13
C LYS A 202 -3.14 25.41 -0.36
N ARG A 203 -4.40 24.96 -0.37
CA ARG A 203 -5.54 25.87 -0.50
C ARG A 203 -5.64 26.82 0.68
N VAL A 204 -5.68 26.28 1.90
CA VAL A 204 -5.80 27.08 3.13
C VAL A 204 -4.63 28.05 3.29
N TYR A 205 -3.40 27.60 2.97
CA TYR A 205 -2.23 28.47 2.97
C TYR A 205 -2.42 29.67 2.04
N ARG A 206 -2.89 29.48 0.81
CA ARG A 206 -3.16 30.57 -0.14
C ARG A 206 -4.27 31.51 0.35
N GLU A 207 -5.34 30.96 0.93
CA GLU A 207 -6.45 31.74 1.49
C GLU A 207 -6.02 32.65 2.66
N LEU A 208 -5.02 32.21 3.43
CA LEU A 208 -4.54 32.96 4.61
C LEU A 208 -3.35 33.89 4.29
N SER A 209 -2.57 33.59 3.27
CA SER A 209 -1.36 34.35 2.93
C SER A 209 -1.55 35.42 1.84
N GLY A 210 -2.70 35.44 1.17
CA GLY A 210 -3.02 36.36 0.06
C GLY A 210 -2.47 35.83 -1.22
#